data_bf97bea5a5a895b1ec586fed323ed72e
#
_entry.id   bf97bea5a5a895b1ec586fed323ed72e
#
_cell.length_a   1.000
_cell.length_b   1.000
_cell.length_c   1.000
_cell.angle_alpha   90.00
_cell.angle_beta   90.00
_cell.angle_gamma   90.00
#
_symmetry.space_group_name_H-M   'P 1'
#
loop_
_entity.id
_entity.type
_entity.pdbx_description
1 polymer ?
#
loop_
_entity_poly.entity_id
_entity_poly.type
_entity_poly.pdbx_seq_one_letter_code
_entity_poly.pdbx_strand_id
1 'polypeptide(L)'
;MKKINYLLIFSIVIACSNENNKNAFMYDSPTQGKYIEWFGNNSLANELAMIGMYHFMNAEQEKATSFFEEAIKYDKSMFAPHVCLAEMSVDGSEKQKYHIAEAKKNVTDNNETSKIFVSILDVKPDGYWGFFDSSEAFPLWKKMHELEPRGNFIQQFYSHNIKNNKKSISIISKFIENAQKEGDRYDHFLNLLAYKYMAEGDLELAKSTFEKYINVYKNGYNPYDSMGEYYLKRGDSTLAKEYYLKAIEKYPFAKNAYAVLENLN
;
A
#
# COMPACT_ATOMS: atom_id res chain seq x y z
N MET A 1 -30.12 8.29 -37.73
CA MET A 1 -28.93 7.94 -36.92
C MET A 1 -29.26 8.20 -35.46
N LYS A 2 -29.59 7.17 -34.68
CA LYS A 2 -29.94 7.28 -33.25
C LYS A 2 -28.60 7.20 -32.46
N LYS A 3 -28.31 8.27 -31.70
CA LYS A 3 -27.22 8.29 -30.74
C LYS A 3 -27.60 7.40 -29.55
N ILE A 4 -26.90 6.32 -29.34
CA ILE A 4 -27.01 5.47 -28.15
C ILE A 4 -26.10 6.09 -27.07
N ASN A 5 -26.72 6.72 -26.09
CA ASN A 5 -26.03 7.15 -24.88
C ASN A 5 -25.77 5.90 -24.02
N TYR A 6 -24.52 5.49 -23.90
CA TYR A 6 -24.12 4.53 -22.90
C TYR A 6 -24.04 5.23 -21.54
N LEU A 7 -25.11 5.07 -20.77
CA LEU A 7 -25.11 5.38 -19.35
C LEU A 7 -24.34 4.21 -18.67
N LEU A 8 -23.08 4.43 -18.34
CA LEU A 8 -22.32 3.53 -17.46
C LEU A 8 -22.92 3.67 -16.06
N ILE A 9 -23.86 2.78 -15.73
CA ILE A 9 -24.34 2.60 -14.36
C ILE A 9 -23.22 1.92 -13.60
N PHE A 10 -22.44 2.67 -12.87
CA PHE A 10 -21.61 2.15 -11.79
C PHE A 10 -22.57 1.63 -10.73
N SER A 11 -22.88 0.35 -10.77
CA SER A 11 -23.49 -0.35 -9.64
C SER A 11 -22.46 -0.38 -8.53
N ILE A 12 -22.50 0.62 -7.65
CA ILE A 12 -21.89 0.50 -6.33
C ILE A 12 -22.67 -0.61 -5.65
N VAL A 13 -22.11 -1.82 -5.63
CA VAL A 13 -22.57 -2.88 -4.75
C VAL A 13 -22.21 -2.42 -3.34
N ILE A 14 -23.15 -1.67 -2.73
CA ILE A 14 -23.18 -1.51 -1.28
C ILE A 14 -23.55 -2.89 -0.76
N ALA A 15 -22.53 -3.73 -0.53
CA ALA A 15 -22.70 -4.90 0.28
C ALA A 15 -23.12 -4.40 1.66
N CYS A 16 -24.39 -4.62 2.03
CA CYS A 16 -24.85 -4.51 3.41
C CYS A 16 -23.99 -5.46 4.24
N SER A 17 -22.86 -4.97 4.71
CA SER A 17 -22.03 -5.66 5.67
C SER A 17 -22.64 -5.43 7.05
N ASN A 18 -22.84 -6.52 7.81
CA ASN A 18 -23.17 -6.49 9.24
C ASN A 18 -22.37 -5.39 9.94
N GLU A 19 -22.98 -4.74 10.92
CA GLU A 19 -22.40 -3.60 11.68
C GLU A 19 -21.02 -3.89 12.30
N ASN A 20 -20.60 -5.16 12.40
CA ASN A 20 -19.28 -5.58 12.86
C ASN A 20 -18.15 -5.42 11.82
N ASN A 21 -18.45 -4.98 10.60
CA ASN A 21 -17.46 -4.85 9.51
C ASN A 21 -17.10 -3.40 9.15
N LYS A 22 -17.51 -2.43 9.96
CA LYS A 22 -17.20 -1.01 9.73
C LYS A 22 -15.69 -0.70 9.76
N ASN A 23 -14.87 -1.59 10.31
CA ASN A 23 -13.41 -1.42 10.43
C ASN A 23 -12.59 -2.22 9.40
N ALA A 24 -13.21 -2.90 8.44
CA ALA A 24 -12.51 -3.79 7.51
C ALA A 24 -11.44 -3.09 6.63
N PHE A 25 -11.48 -1.77 6.54
CA PHE A 25 -10.53 -0.94 5.79
C PHE A 25 -9.72 0.03 6.67
N MET A 26 -9.92 0.05 7.97
CA MET A 26 -9.17 0.92 8.87
C MET A 26 -7.91 0.20 9.34
N TYR A 27 -6.79 0.49 8.68
CA TYR A 27 -5.47 0.02 9.11
C TYR A 27 -4.89 0.80 10.29
N ASP A 28 -5.36 2.04 10.51
CA ASP A 28 -4.95 2.88 11.62
C ASP A 28 -6.19 3.21 12.46
N SER A 29 -6.38 2.52 13.57
CA SER A 29 -7.32 2.96 14.58
C SER A 29 -6.83 4.29 15.17
N PRO A 30 -7.65 5.34 15.18
CA PRO A 30 -7.26 6.62 15.77
C PRO A 30 -6.96 6.43 17.26
N THR A 31 -5.68 6.46 17.62
CA THR A 31 -5.22 6.34 18.99
C THR A 31 -4.72 7.69 19.49
N GLN A 32 -5.58 8.45 20.17
CA GLN A 32 -5.24 9.59 21.03
C GLN A 32 -4.31 10.67 20.40
N GLY A 33 -4.49 10.98 19.10
CA GLY A 33 -3.79 12.07 18.42
C GLY A 33 -2.31 11.83 18.10
N LYS A 34 -1.85 10.57 18.09
CA LYS A 34 -0.47 10.19 17.75
C LYS A 34 -0.31 9.49 16.40
N TYR A 35 -1.40 9.18 15.73
CA TYR A 35 -1.43 8.51 14.42
C TYR A 35 -1.29 9.52 13.28
N ILE A 36 -1.05 9.02 12.07
CA ILE A 36 -1.16 9.84 10.86
C ILE A 36 -2.64 10.20 10.67
N GLU A 37 -2.95 11.49 10.61
CA GLU A 37 -4.33 11.99 10.48
C GLU A 37 -4.80 11.90 9.03
N TRP A 38 -5.31 10.72 8.66
CA TRP A 38 -5.81 10.43 7.32
C TRP A 38 -7.11 11.14 6.96
N PHE A 39 -7.89 11.57 7.95
CA PHE A 39 -9.25 12.06 7.76
C PHE A 39 -9.30 13.58 7.61
N GLY A 40 -10.02 14.01 6.57
CA GLY A 40 -10.44 15.40 6.37
C GLY A 40 -11.88 15.64 6.82
N ASN A 41 -12.49 16.66 6.24
CA ASN A 41 -13.84 17.10 6.62
C ASN A 41 -14.97 16.40 5.84
N ASN A 42 -14.66 15.66 4.80
CA ASN A 42 -15.63 14.98 3.93
C ASN A 42 -15.61 13.47 4.16
N SER A 43 -16.73 12.88 4.56
CA SER A 43 -16.81 11.44 4.88
C SER A 43 -16.50 10.54 3.68
N LEU A 44 -16.98 10.91 2.48
CA LEU A 44 -16.68 10.14 1.27
C LEU A 44 -15.19 10.21 0.90
N ALA A 45 -14.56 11.38 1.04
CA ALA A 45 -13.13 11.52 0.87
C ALA A 45 -12.34 10.65 1.84
N ASN A 46 -12.80 10.56 3.09
CA ASN A 46 -12.18 9.71 4.12
C ASN A 46 -12.27 8.23 3.73
N GLU A 47 -13.43 7.74 3.29
CA GLU A 47 -13.60 6.36 2.83
C GLU A 47 -12.70 6.04 1.64
N LEU A 48 -12.67 6.94 0.64
CA LEU A 48 -11.82 6.79 -0.54
C LEU A 48 -10.33 6.77 -0.17
N ALA A 49 -9.88 7.63 0.75
CA ALA A 49 -8.51 7.64 1.22
C ALA A 49 -8.13 6.34 1.94
N MET A 50 -9.03 5.77 2.74
CA MET A 50 -8.80 4.48 3.42
C MET A 50 -8.73 3.32 2.42
N ILE A 51 -9.57 3.31 1.39
CA ILE A 51 -9.50 2.32 0.30
C ILE A 51 -8.17 2.49 -0.47
N GLY A 52 -7.79 3.73 -0.76
CA GLY A 52 -6.51 4.05 -1.40
C GLY A 52 -5.32 3.54 -0.58
N MET A 53 -5.31 3.80 0.73
CA MET A 53 -4.30 3.31 1.67
C MET A 53 -4.23 1.79 1.66
N TYR A 54 -5.38 1.10 1.68
CA TYR A 54 -5.45 -0.37 1.61
C TYR A 54 -4.74 -0.92 0.38
N HIS A 55 -5.06 -0.38 -0.80
CA HIS A 55 -4.42 -0.79 -2.05
C HIS A 55 -2.94 -0.42 -2.09
N PHE A 56 -2.57 0.75 -1.57
CA PHE A 56 -1.18 1.19 -1.49
C PHE A 56 -0.33 0.24 -0.65
N MET A 57 -0.80 -0.14 0.55
CA MET A 57 -0.11 -1.07 1.43
C MET A 57 0.03 -2.47 0.81
N ASN A 58 -0.92 -2.88 -0.04
CA ASN A 58 -0.86 -4.12 -0.80
C ASN A 58 -0.12 -3.99 -2.15
N ALA A 59 0.63 -2.90 -2.37
CA ALA A 59 1.39 -2.63 -3.60
C ALA A 59 0.54 -2.58 -4.89
N GLU A 60 -0.76 -2.28 -4.77
CA GLU A 60 -1.68 -2.10 -5.90
C GLU A 60 -1.75 -0.62 -6.30
N GLN A 61 -0.63 -0.09 -6.80
CA GLN A 61 -0.41 1.36 -7.02
C GLN A 61 -1.45 2.00 -7.95
N GLU A 62 -1.87 1.33 -9.02
CA GLU A 62 -2.84 1.86 -9.98
C GLU A 62 -4.21 2.09 -9.32
N LYS A 63 -4.64 1.13 -8.47
CA LYS A 63 -5.88 1.28 -7.70
C LYS A 63 -5.72 2.38 -6.65
N ALA A 64 -4.62 2.34 -5.88
CA ALA A 64 -4.34 3.33 -4.85
C ALA A 64 -4.36 4.75 -5.41
N THR A 65 -3.68 4.99 -6.55
CA THR A 65 -3.67 6.28 -7.24
C THR A 65 -5.08 6.77 -7.54
N SER A 66 -5.92 5.90 -8.11
CA SER A 66 -7.29 6.26 -8.48
C SER A 66 -8.13 6.69 -7.28
N PHE A 67 -8.03 5.95 -6.17
CA PHE A 67 -8.78 6.27 -4.96
C PHE A 67 -8.26 7.53 -4.26
N PHE A 68 -6.95 7.74 -4.19
CA PHE A 68 -6.38 8.96 -3.61
C PHE A 68 -6.69 10.20 -4.46
N GLU A 69 -6.61 10.10 -5.80
CA GLU A 69 -6.99 11.20 -6.69
C GLU A 69 -8.48 11.55 -6.54
N GLU A 70 -9.33 10.55 -6.35
CA GLU A 70 -10.74 10.79 -6.12
C GLU A 70 -10.99 11.40 -4.72
N ALA A 71 -10.30 10.94 -3.67
CA ALA A 71 -10.42 11.51 -2.34
C ALA A 71 -10.11 13.02 -2.30
N ILE A 72 -9.00 13.44 -2.91
CA ILE A 72 -8.62 14.86 -2.95
C ILE A 72 -9.53 15.75 -3.82
N LYS A 73 -10.36 15.19 -4.71
CA LYS A 73 -11.40 15.95 -5.41
C LYS A 73 -12.53 16.34 -4.46
N TYR A 74 -12.91 15.45 -3.53
CA TYR A 74 -13.95 15.70 -2.54
C TYR A 74 -13.46 16.51 -1.34
N ASP A 75 -12.17 16.37 -0.97
CA ASP A 75 -11.57 17.17 0.11
C ASP A 75 -10.10 17.50 -0.21
N LYS A 76 -9.87 18.71 -0.69
CA LYS A 76 -8.55 19.22 -1.05
C LYS A 76 -7.63 19.49 0.15
N SER A 77 -8.16 19.49 1.37
CA SER A 77 -7.39 19.75 2.58
C SER A 77 -6.64 18.51 3.11
N MET A 78 -6.91 17.32 2.56
CA MET A 78 -6.27 16.07 2.98
C MET A 78 -4.81 16.02 2.54
N PHE A 79 -3.88 16.01 3.49
CA PHE A 79 -2.43 15.92 3.18
C PHE A 79 -1.97 14.48 2.88
N ALA A 80 -2.48 13.48 3.59
CA ALA A 80 -1.96 12.11 3.52
C ALA A 80 -2.12 11.45 2.15
N PRO A 81 -3.26 11.56 1.42
CA PRO A 81 -3.35 11.14 0.03
C PRO A 81 -2.32 11.81 -0.88
N HIS A 82 -2.01 13.09 -0.66
CA HIS A 82 -0.98 13.80 -1.44
C HIS A 82 0.42 13.24 -1.19
N VAL A 83 0.76 12.83 0.03
CA VAL A 83 2.04 12.16 0.33
C VAL A 83 2.17 10.87 -0.48
N CYS A 84 1.14 10.01 -0.47
CA CYS A 84 1.16 8.77 -1.23
C CYS A 84 1.17 8.99 -2.76
N LEU A 85 0.45 10.01 -3.25
CA LEU A 85 0.48 10.38 -4.68
C LEU A 85 1.84 10.93 -5.12
N ALA A 86 2.53 11.66 -4.25
CA ALA A 86 3.91 12.10 -4.51
C ALA A 86 4.86 10.91 -4.62
N GLU A 87 4.74 9.95 -3.71
CA GLU A 87 5.51 8.71 -3.71
C GLU A 87 5.32 7.91 -5.00
N MET A 88 4.08 7.77 -5.48
CA MET A 88 3.74 7.01 -6.69
C MET A 88 3.95 7.78 -8.01
N SER A 89 4.34 9.04 -7.95
CA SER A 89 4.57 9.87 -9.15
C SER A 89 5.98 9.67 -9.68
N VAL A 90 6.15 9.89 -10.99
CA VAL A 90 7.48 9.89 -11.63
C VAL A 90 8.36 10.96 -10.97
N ASP A 91 9.56 10.56 -10.58
CA ASP A 91 10.50 11.43 -9.88
C ASP A 91 10.81 12.72 -10.66
N GLY A 92 10.78 13.86 -9.96
CA GLY A 92 10.97 15.18 -10.52
C GLY A 92 9.85 15.71 -11.42
N SER A 93 8.78 14.94 -11.64
CA SER A 93 7.64 15.36 -12.48
C SER A 93 6.87 16.53 -11.85
N GLU A 94 6.18 17.31 -12.68
CA GLU A 94 5.29 18.38 -12.20
C GLU A 94 4.16 17.84 -11.32
N LYS A 95 3.68 16.61 -11.59
CA LYS A 95 2.68 15.93 -10.76
C LYS A 95 3.25 15.66 -9.36
N GLN A 96 4.46 15.13 -9.26
CA GLN A 96 5.12 14.89 -7.97
C GLN A 96 5.30 16.20 -7.19
N LYS A 97 5.85 17.22 -7.83
CA LYS A 97 6.06 18.56 -7.22
C LYS A 97 4.75 19.16 -6.70
N TYR A 98 3.67 19.04 -7.47
CA TYR A 98 2.34 19.49 -7.06
C TYR A 98 1.88 18.78 -5.78
N HIS A 99 1.98 17.44 -5.74
CA HIS A 99 1.54 16.68 -4.57
C HIS A 99 2.41 16.95 -3.35
N ILE A 100 3.72 17.12 -3.50
CA ILE A 100 4.62 17.55 -2.41
C ILE A 100 4.19 18.90 -1.86
N ALA A 101 3.91 19.88 -2.71
CA ALA A 101 3.49 21.21 -2.29
C ALA A 101 2.17 21.21 -1.53
N GLU A 102 1.16 20.47 -2.03
CA GLU A 102 -0.14 20.38 -1.37
C GLU A 102 -0.06 19.59 -0.05
N ALA A 103 0.74 18.53 0.04
CA ALA A 103 0.97 17.82 1.31
C ALA A 103 1.55 18.75 2.39
N LYS A 104 2.60 19.52 2.04
CA LYS A 104 3.26 20.48 2.96
C LYS A 104 2.33 21.61 3.39
N LYS A 105 1.53 22.12 2.48
CA LYS A 105 0.56 23.18 2.74
C LYS A 105 -0.53 22.73 3.71
N ASN A 106 -1.02 21.50 3.55
CA ASN A 106 -2.21 21.02 4.26
C ASN A 106 -1.89 20.38 5.63
N VAL A 107 -0.62 20.09 5.97
CA VAL A 107 -0.26 19.41 7.23
C VAL A 107 0.00 20.36 8.41
N THR A 108 -0.08 21.69 8.22
CA THR A 108 0.42 22.70 9.17
C THR A 108 -0.16 22.61 10.57
N ASP A 109 -1.46 22.33 10.69
CA ASP A 109 -2.19 22.28 11.97
C ASP A 109 -2.35 20.85 12.52
N ASN A 110 -1.76 19.86 11.86
CA ASN A 110 -1.83 18.47 12.27
C ASN A 110 -0.80 18.09 13.36
N ASN A 111 -0.95 16.87 13.90
CA ASN A 111 -0.08 16.36 14.95
C ASN A 111 1.37 16.12 14.48
N GLU A 112 2.27 15.78 15.44
CA GLU A 112 3.69 15.57 15.16
C GLU A 112 3.91 14.39 14.18
N THR A 113 3.20 13.28 14.34
CA THR A 113 3.30 12.10 13.47
C THR A 113 2.95 12.45 12.03
N SER A 114 1.88 13.21 11.81
CA SER A 114 1.47 13.69 10.48
C SER A 114 2.52 14.60 9.84
N LYS A 115 3.13 15.49 10.63
CA LYS A 115 4.22 16.37 10.16
C LYS A 115 5.47 15.59 9.79
N ILE A 116 5.84 14.57 10.58
CA ILE A 116 6.96 13.68 10.25
C ILE A 116 6.65 12.90 8.97
N PHE A 117 5.41 12.42 8.79
CA PHE A 117 5.00 11.71 7.58
C PHE A 117 5.18 12.57 6.32
N VAL A 118 4.78 13.83 6.36
CA VAL A 118 5.01 14.76 5.24
C VAL A 118 6.49 15.07 5.04
N SER A 119 7.29 15.13 6.12
CA SER A 119 8.75 15.41 5.99
C SER A 119 9.54 14.28 5.32
N ILE A 120 8.95 13.07 5.16
CA ILE A 120 9.54 12.03 4.31
C ILE A 120 9.74 12.51 2.87
N LEU A 121 8.89 13.42 2.38
CA LEU A 121 9.03 14.01 1.05
C LEU A 121 10.21 15.00 0.91
N ASP A 122 10.95 15.25 1.99
CA ASP A 122 12.17 16.09 1.97
C ASP A 122 13.47 15.28 1.80
N VAL A 123 13.38 13.93 1.95
CA VAL A 123 14.54 13.07 1.73
C VAL A 123 14.82 12.88 0.24
N LYS A 124 16.04 12.48 -0.09
CA LYS A 124 16.36 12.10 -1.47
C LYS A 124 15.68 10.76 -1.81
N PRO A 125 14.87 10.68 -2.89
CA PRO A 125 14.28 9.42 -3.32
C PRO A 125 15.36 8.54 -3.96
N ASP A 126 15.90 7.57 -3.22
CA ASP A 126 16.96 6.64 -3.67
C ASP A 126 16.58 5.16 -3.51
N GLY A 127 15.36 4.87 -3.01
CA GLY A 127 14.82 3.54 -2.84
C GLY A 127 13.97 3.06 -4.01
N TYR A 128 13.56 1.79 -3.97
CA TYR A 128 12.60 1.22 -4.93
C TYR A 128 11.23 1.90 -4.84
N TRP A 129 10.82 2.25 -3.62
CA TRP A 129 9.62 3.02 -3.28
C TRP A 129 9.94 4.53 -3.15
N GLY A 130 10.93 5.02 -3.84
CA GLY A 130 11.26 6.44 -3.90
C GLY A 130 11.65 7.05 -2.54
N PHE A 131 10.74 7.84 -1.95
CA PHE A 131 10.96 8.49 -0.65
C PHE A 131 10.82 7.51 0.51
N PHE A 132 9.88 6.56 0.43
CA PHE A 132 9.45 5.75 1.59
C PHE A 132 10.47 4.71 2.03
N ASP A 133 11.31 4.22 1.14
CA ASP A 133 12.42 3.29 1.45
C ASP A 133 13.80 3.90 1.21
N SER A 134 13.85 5.23 1.08
CA SER A 134 15.10 5.97 1.05
C SER A 134 15.94 5.71 2.30
N SER A 135 17.24 5.68 2.13
CA SER A 135 18.18 5.52 3.25
C SER A 135 18.02 6.59 4.33
N GLU A 136 17.54 7.78 3.97
CA GLU A 136 17.28 8.90 4.87
C GLU A 136 15.90 8.82 5.54
N ALA A 137 14.97 7.99 5.04
CA ALA A 137 13.61 7.86 5.58
C ALA A 137 13.52 7.01 6.86
N PHE A 138 14.44 6.07 7.07
CA PHE A 138 14.38 5.15 8.21
C PHE A 138 14.31 5.85 9.58
N PRO A 139 15.08 6.89 9.89
CA PRO A 139 14.95 7.61 11.15
C PRO A 139 13.55 8.22 11.36
N LEU A 140 12.90 8.69 10.29
CA LEU A 140 11.55 9.26 10.34
C LEU A 140 10.51 8.18 10.61
N TRP A 141 10.57 7.04 9.90
CA TRP A 141 9.71 5.88 10.17
C TRP A 141 9.89 5.35 11.60
N LYS A 142 11.14 5.28 12.09
CA LYS A 142 11.42 4.87 13.46
C LYS A 142 10.79 5.82 14.47
N LYS A 143 10.92 7.14 14.26
CA LYS A 143 10.32 8.14 15.16
C LYS A 143 8.80 8.05 15.15
N MET A 144 8.16 7.89 13.99
CA MET A 144 6.71 7.67 13.90
C MET A 144 6.29 6.38 14.62
N HIS A 145 7.06 5.29 14.48
CA HIS A 145 6.77 4.05 15.19
C HIS A 145 6.90 4.16 16.71
N GLU A 146 7.82 5.00 17.23
CA GLU A 146 7.93 5.30 18.66
C GLU A 146 6.73 6.10 19.16
N LEU A 147 6.15 6.97 18.34
CA LEU A 147 4.94 7.75 18.65
C LEU A 147 3.66 6.91 18.54
N GLU A 148 3.56 6.07 17.51
CA GLU A 148 2.42 5.23 17.18
C GLU A 148 2.86 3.80 16.83
N PRO A 149 3.15 2.96 17.86
CA PRO A 149 3.65 1.60 17.64
C PRO A 149 2.59 0.63 17.10
N ARG A 150 1.32 1.02 17.06
CA ARG A 150 0.19 0.19 16.61
C ARG A 150 -0.29 0.54 15.20
N GLY A 151 0.11 1.67 14.64
CA GLY A 151 -0.30 2.11 13.31
C GLY A 151 0.23 1.16 12.22
N ASN A 152 -0.65 0.42 11.56
CA ASN A 152 -0.28 -0.60 10.57
C ASN A 152 0.53 -0.02 9.41
N PHE A 153 0.17 1.16 8.93
CA PHE A 153 0.91 1.85 7.88
C PHE A 153 2.35 2.17 8.31
N ILE A 154 2.50 2.72 9.50
CA ILE A 154 3.81 3.04 10.08
C ILE A 154 4.62 1.76 10.32
N GLN A 155 3.99 0.72 10.88
CA GLN A 155 4.62 -0.58 11.12
C GLN A 155 5.17 -1.20 9.84
N GLN A 156 4.42 -1.12 8.73
CA GLN A 156 4.85 -1.66 7.44
C GLN A 156 6.13 -0.98 6.96
N PHE A 157 6.15 0.35 6.86
CA PHE A 157 7.32 1.05 6.33
C PHE A 157 8.49 1.07 7.31
N TYR A 158 8.23 1.11 8.62
CA TYR A 158 9.27 0.91 9.62
C TYR A 158 9.96 -0.45 9.45
N SER A 159 9.20 -1.53 9.37
CA SER A 159 9.76 -2.88 9.23
C SER A 159 10.38 -3.13 7.85
N HIS A 160 9.82 -2.54 6.78
CA HIS A 160 10.39 -2.58 5.43
C HIS A 160 11.82 -2.02 5.42
N ASN A 161 12.04 -0.89 6.06
CA ASN A 161 13.31 -0.16 6.07
C ASN A 161 14.38 -0.76 7.01
N ILE A 162 14.07 -1.80 7.79
CA ILE A 162 15.08 -2.49 8.61
C ILE A 162 16.00 -3.28 7.69
N LYS A 163 17.28 -2.87 7.62
CA LYS A 163 18.29 -3.49 6.74
C LYS A 163 18.60 -4.95 7.09
N ASN A 164 18.54 -5.31 8.38
CA ASN A 164 18.74 -6.70 8.81
C ASN A 164 17.45 -7.49 8.59
N ASN A 165 17.42 -8.34 7.56
CA ASN A 165 16.23 -9.11 7.19
C ASN A 165 15.74 -10.04 8.31
N LYS A 166 16.61 -10.71 9.05
CA LYS A 166 16.22 -11.59 10.16
C LYS A 166 15.50 -10.81 11.26
N LYS A 167 16.00 -9.60 11.58
CA LYS A 167 15.33 -8.69 12.51
C LYS A 167 14.00 -8.22 11.95
N SER A 168 13.96 -7.83 10.67
CA SER A 168 12.71 -7.43 9.99
C SER A 168 11.69 -8.56 10.01
N ILE A 169 12.05 -9.79 9.64
CA ILE A 169 11.20 -10.98 9.68
C ILE A 169 10.59 -11.19 11.08
N SER A 170 11.41 -11.12 12.13
CA SER A 170 10.94 -11.28 13.52
C SER A 170 9.89 -10.21 13.90
N ILE A 171 10.12 -8.96 13.50
CA ILE A 171 9.22 -7.83 13.79
C ILE A 171 7.91 -7.97 13.00
N ILE A 172 7.98 -8.26 11.70
CA ILE A 172 6.79 -8.43 10.85
C ILE A 172 5.94 -9.61 11.36
N SER A 173 6.58 -10.74 11.73
CA SER A 173 5.86 -11.89 12.27
C SER A 173 5.08 -11.53 13.53
N LYS A 174 5.66 -10.69 14.40
CA LYS A 174 4.97 -10.19 15.60
C LYS A 174 3.81 -9.24 15.25
N PHE A 175 3.96 -8.39 14.23
CA PHE A 175 2.88 -7.54 13.77
C PHE A 175 1.71 -8.36 13.22
N ILE A 176 1.99 -9.40 12.42
CA ILE A 176 0.97 -10.33 11.93
C ILE A 176 0.25 -11.02 13.10
N GLU A 177 0.99 -11.52 14.09
CA GLU A 177 0.40 -12.17 15.26
C GLU A 177 -0.52 -11.22 16.04
N ASN A 178 -0.09 -9.97 16.25
CA ASN A 178 -0.89 -8.97 16.94
C ASN A 178 -2.14 -8.61 16.14
N ALA A 179 -2.02 -8.35 14.84
CA ALA A 179 -3.14 -8.05 13.96
C ALA A 179 -4.18 -9.19 13.95
N GLN A 180 -3.74 -10.45 13.90
CA GLN A 180 -4.63 -11.61 13.98
C GLN A 180 -5.38 -11.68 15.32
N LYS A 181 -4.73 -11.37 16.44
CA LYS A 181 -5.37 -11.34 17.76
C LYS A 181 -6.40 -10.23 17.90
N GLU A 182 -6.13 -9.08 17.27
CA GLU A 182 -6.98 -7.89 17.35
C GLU A 182 -8.09 -7.92 16.27
N GLY A 183 -8.04 -8.86 15.32
CA GLY A 183 -8.97 -8.95 14.20
C GLY A 183 -8.67 -7.93 13.10
N ASP A 184 -7.49 -7.34 13.12
CA ASP A 184 -7.03 -6.38 12.13
C ASP A 184 -6.53 -7.06 10.85
N ARG A 185 -6.41 -6.28 9.79
CA ARG A 185 -5.86 -6.77 8.52
C ARG A 185 -4.35 -6.93 8.60
N TYR A 186 -3.83 -7.98 7.98
CA TYR A 186 -2.39 -8.31 7.96
C TYR A 186 -1.90 -8.81 6.60
N ASP A 187 -2.74 -8.78 5.59
CA ASP A 187 -2.45 -9.24 4.23
C ASP A 187 -1.19 -8.57 3.65
N HIS A 188 -1.06 -7.25 3.77
CA HIS A 188 0.10 -6.48 3.35
C HIS A 188 1.41 -6.90 4.05
N PHE A 189 1.35 -7.30 5.33
CA PHE A 189 2.51 -7.82 6.05
C PHE A 189 2.95 -9.19 5.52
N LEU A 190 2.01 -10.03 5.04
CA LEU A 190 2.36 -11.31 4.42
C LEU A 190 3.18 -11.09 3.15
N ASN A 191 2.82 -10.10 2.33
CA ASN A 191 3.59 -9.74 1.16
C ASN A 191 5.03 -9.36 1.53
N LEU A 192 5.18 -8.42 2.46
CA LEU A 192 6.48 -7.96 2.92
C LEU A 192 7.31 -9.11 3.53
N LEU A 193 6.70 -9.95 4.35
CA LEU A 193 7.36 -11.10 4.99
C LEU A 193 7.90 -12.09 3.96
N ALA A 194 7.10 -12.40 2.93
CA ALA A 194 7.50 -13.32 1.88
C ALA A 194 8.73 -12.80 1.10
N TYR A 195 8.77 -11.50 0.78
CA TYR A 195 9.96 -10.89 0.16
C TYR A 195 11.18 -10.90 1.07
N LYS A 196 11.02 -10.73 2.39
CA LYS A 196 12.14 -10.84 3.34
C LYS A 196 12.69 -12.26 3.40
N TYR A 197 11.83 -13.30 3.38
CA TYR A 197 12.26 -14.70 3.25
C TYR A 197 12.97 -14.94 1.91
N MET A 198 12.44 -14.42 0.80
CA MET A 198 13.10 -14.50 -0.51
C MET A 198 14.50 -13.88 -0.49
N ALA A 199 14.69 -12.77 0.21
CA ALA A 199 15.98 -12.08 0.32
C ALA A 199 16.98 -12.86 1.18
N GLU A 200 16.52 -13.62 2.19
CA GLU A 200 17.37 -14.54 2.99
C GLU A 200 17.67 -15.87 2.28
N GLY A 201 17.00 -16.16 1.16
CA GLY A 201 17.13 -17.43 0.45
C GLY A 201 16.19 -18.53 0.98
N ASP A 202 15.33 -18.24 1.94
CA ASP A 202 14.36 -19.17 2.52
C ASP A 202 13.14 -19.34 1.58
N LEU A 203 13.38 -19.91 0.40
CA LEU A 203 12.42 -19.93 -0.70
C LEU A 203 11.14 -20.73 -0.37
N GLU A 204 11.22 -21.78 0.44
CA GLU A 204 10.03 -22.54 0.85
C GLU A 204 9.13 -21.72 1.81
N LEU A 205 9.74 -20.97 2.73
CA LEU A 205 8.99 -20.05 3.61
C LEU A 205 8.41 -18.88 2.81
N ALA A 206 9.15 -18.35 1.83
CA ALA A 206 8.65 -17.33 0.94
C ALA A 206 7.40 -17.82 0.19
N LYS A 207 7.47 -19.01 -0.45
CA LYS A 207 6.36 -19.61 -1.18
C LYS A 207 5.12 -19.78 -0.30
N SER A 208 5.28 -20.46 0.84
CA SER A 208 4.16 -20.71 1.75
C SER A 208 3.52 -19.43 2.28
N THR A 209 4.32 -18.36 2.42
CA THR A 209 3.83 -17.04 2.86
C THR A 209 3.08 -16.33 1.72
N PHE A 210 3.55 -16.40 0.47
CA PHE A 210 2.79 -15.89 -0.69
C PHE A 210 1.48 -16.67 -0.89
N GLU A 211 1.47 -18.00 -0.68
CA GLU A 211 0.23 -18.79 -0.73
C GLU A 211 -0.77 -18.34 0.35
N LYS A 212 -0.31 -18.03 1.57
CA LYS A 212 -1.15 -17.42 2.61
C LYS A 212 -1.66 -16.04 2.18
N TYR A 213 -0.82 -15.23 1.56
CA TYR A 213 -1.21 -13.91 1.04
C TYR A 213 -2.31 -14.03 0.00
N ILE A 214 -2.19 -14.94 -0.99
CA ILE A 214 -3.23 -15.25 -1.96
C ILE A 214 -4.53 -15.67 -1.25
N ASN A 215 -4.45 -16.51 -0.22
CA ASN A 215 -5.62 -17.01 0.51
C ASN A 215 -6.36 -15.91 1.29
N VAL A 216 -5.63 -14.98 1.90
CA VAL A 216 -6.20 -13.88 2.69
C VAL A 216 -6.70 -12.75 1.78
N TYR A 217 -6.02 -12.49 0.66
CA TYR A 217 -6.34 -11.41 -0.26
C TYR A 217 -6.66 -11.92 -1.68
N LYS A 218 -7.63 -12.82 -1.80
CA LYS A 218 -8.00 -13.53 -3.06
C LYS A 218 -8.38 -12.63 -4.22
N ASN A 219 -8.91 -11.43 -3.95
CA ASN A 219 -9.40 -10.50 -4.95
C ASN A 219 -8.37 -9.43 -5.36
N GLY A 220 -7.23 -9.38 -4.67
CA GLY A 220 -6.11 -8.55 -5.06
C GLY A 220 -5.39 -9.10 -6.29
N TYR A 221 -4.77 -8.25 -7.08
CA TYR A 221 -3.91 -8.70 -8.16
C TYR A 221 -2.47 -8.92 -7.69
N ASN A 222 -2.02 -8.12 -6.74
CA ASN A 222 -0.65 -8.16 -6.25
C ASN A 222 -0.23 -9.52 -5.63
N PRO A 223 -1.08 -10.27 -4.91
CA PRO A 223 -0.70 -11.61 -4.45
C PRO A 223 -0.26 -12.56 -5.57
N TYR A 224 -0.90 -12.44 -6.74
CA TYR A 224 -0.56 -13.25 -7.92
C TYR A 224 0.67 -12.70 -8.64
N ASP A 225 0.82 -11.39 -8.74
CA ASP A 225 2.00 -10.73 -9.28
C ASP A 225 3.25 -11.12 -8.49
N SER A 226 3.20 -11.03 -7.17
CA SER A 226 4.31 -11.42 -6.27
C SER A 226 4.65 -12.91 -6.34
N MET A 227 3.66 -13.79 -6.53
CA MET A 227 3.91 -15.21 -6.75
C MET A 227 4.55 -15.45 -8.12
N GLY A 228 4.18 -14.67 -9.14
CA GLY A 228 4.84 -14.68 -10.46
C GLY A 228 6.31 -14.33 -10.34
N GLU A 229 6.65 -13.28 -9.58
CA GLU A 229 8.03 -12.86 -9.31
C GLU A 229 8.82 -13.93 -8.55
N TYR A 230 8.20 -14.59 -7.57
CA TYR A 230 8.79 -15.74 -6.89
C TYR A 230 9.21 -16.84 -7.87
N TYR A 231 8.32 -17.22 -8.81
CA TYR A 231 8.65 -18.26 -9.79
C TYR A 231 9.71 -17.81 -10.80
N LEU A 232 9.74 -16.53 -11.19
CA LEU A 232 10.86 -16.00 -11.99
C LEU A 232 12.19 -16.16 -11.26
N LYS A 233 12.24 -15.83 -9.99
CA LYS A 233 13.45 -15.99 -9.15
C LYS A 233 13.86 -17.45 -9.04
N ARG A 234 12.92 -18.39 -9.10
CA ARG A 234 13.16 -19.84 -9.14
C ARG A 234 13.60 -20.36 -10.52
N GLY A 235 13.54 -19.53 -11.55
CA GLY A 235 13.81 -19.93 -12.94
C GLY A 235 12.66 -20.66 -13.62
N ASP A 236 11.47 -20.69 -13.03
CA ASP A 236 10.26 -21.31 -13.58
C ASP A 236 9.40 -20.28 -14.32
N SER A 237 9.81 -19.96 -15.55
CA SER A 237 9.11 -19.00 -16.40
C SER A 237 7.69 -19.43 -16.75
N THR A 238 7.40 -20.74 -16.79
CA THR A 238 6.07 -21.27 -17.10
C THR A 238 5.07 -20.93 -15.98
N LEU A 239 5.42 -21.27 -14.76
CA LEU A 239 4.58 -20.92 -13.61
C LEU A 239 4.52 -19.40 -13.40
N ALA A 240 5.63 -18.68 -13.60
CA ALA A 240 5.62 -17.22 -13.52
C ALA A 240 4.58 -16.62 -14.47
N LYS A 241 4.58 -17.05 -15.75
CA LYS A 241 3.60 -16.60 -16.76
C LYS A 241 2.15 -16.88 -16.31
N GLU A 242 1.87 -18.07 -15.77
CA GLU A 242 0.54 -18.39 -15.26
C GLU A 242 0.07 -17.44 -14.16
N TYR A 243 0.95 -17.10 -13.23
CA TYR A 243 0.62 -16.21 -12.11
C TYR A 243 0.45 -14.74 -12.55
N TYR A 244 1.27 -14.25 -13.47
CA TYR A 244 1.07 -12.91 -14.05
C TYR A 244 -0.23 -12.82 -14.86
N LEU A 245 -0.63 -13.87 -15.57
CA LEU A 245 -1.94 -13.92 -16.23
C LEU A 245 -3.09 -13.88 -15.23
N LYS A 246 -2.97 -14.57 -14.08
CA LYS A 246 -3.94 -14.46 -12.97
C LYS A 246 -3.99 -13.05 -12.39
N ALA A 247 -2.85 -12.36 -12.26
CA ALA A 247 -2.84 -10.96 -11.81
C ALA A 247 -3.63 -10.05 -12.78
N ILE A 248 -3.46 -10.23 -14.09
CA ILE A 248 -4.21 -9.49 -15.13
C ILE A 248 -5.71 -9.84 -15.07
N GLU A 249 -6.06 -11.11 -14.85
CA GLU A 249 -7.47 -11.52 -14.64
C GLU A 249 -8.11 -10.79 -13.46
N LYS A 250 -7.37 -10.62 -12.35
CA LYS A 250 -7.85 -9.88 -11.18
C LYS A 250 -7.95 -8.38 -11.43
N TYR A 251 -7.03 -7.83 -12.20
CA TYR A 251 -7.02 -6.41 -12.54
C TYR A 251 -6.41 -6.16 -13.92
N PRO A 252 -7.22 -5.85 -14.94
CA PRO A 252 -6.76 -5.67 -16.33
C PRO A 252 -5.77 -4.52 -16.56
N PHE A 253 -5.48 -3.72 -15.55
CA PHE A 253 -4.51 -2.62 -15.62
C PHE A 253 -3.27 -2.85 -14.73
N ALA A 254 -2.97 -4.11 -14.36
CA ALA A 254 -1.77 -4.50 -13.62
C ALA A 254 -0.52 -4.33 -14.51
N LYS A 255 0.07 -3.14 -14.51
CA LYS A 255 1.14 -2.75 -15.45
C LYS A 255 2.37 -3.64 -15.34
N ASN A 256 2.78 -4.01 -14.11
CA ASN A 256 3.95 -4.85 -13.90
C ASN A 256 3.78 -6.21 -14.59
N ALA A 257 2.61 -6.85 -14.42
CA ALA A 257 2.33 -8.14 -15.03
C ALA A 257 2.45 -8.10 -16.57
N TYR A 258 1.94 -7.04 -17.23
CA TYR A 258 2.11 -6.87 -18.67
C TYR A 258 3.58 -6.69 -19.05
N ALA A 259 4.31 -5.82 -18.37
CA ALA A 259 5.72 -5.54 -18.67
C ALA A 259 6.59 -6.81 -18.54
N VAL A 260 6.32 -7.65 -17.54
CA VAL A 260 7.05 -8.91 -17.37
C VAL A 260 6.67 -9.92 -18.46
N LEU A 261 5.39 -10.06 -18.78
CA LEU A 261 4.93 -11.01 -19.81
C LEU A 261 5.48 -10.66 -21.21
N GLU A 262 5.63 -9.39 -21.55
CA GLU A 262 6.28 -8.95 -22.79
C GLU A 262 7.74 -9.46 -22.90
N ASN A 263 8.45 -9.52 -21.76
CA ASN A 263 9.84 -9.99 -21.69
C ASN A 263 9.97 -11.53 -21.62
N LEU A 264 8.89 -12.25 -21.33
CA LEU A 264 8.86 -13.71 -21.24
C LEU A 264 8.43 -14.40 -22.55
N ASN A 265 8.01 -13.66 -23.56
CA ASN A 265 7.66 -14.13 -24.89
C ASN A 265 8.84 -13.96 -25.83
#